data_b09042a9b88282a65a65070b2e654522
#
_entry.id   b09042a9b88282a65a65070b2e654522
#
_cell.length_a   1.000
_cell.length_b   1.000
_cell.length_c   1.000
_cell.angle_alpha   90.00
_cell.angle_beta   90.00
_cell.angle_gamma   90.00
#
_symmetry.space_group_name_H-M   'P 1'
#
loop_
_entity.id
_entity.type
_entity.pdbx_description
1 polymer ?
#
loop_
_entity_poly.entity_id
_entity_poly.type
_entity_poly.pdbx_seq_one_letter_code
_entity_poly.pdbx_strand_id
1 'polypeptide(L)'
;MISNKDYNYKNGHRIFFIGILCLFGFCLVQAMQAPRKHTKKRPQGERVYLLHADELRYDMYGKNPDAQIVKGKVSFLHQGGRLTCDSAYFYQGSNSVKAFGHVHYRQGDTLSLTCERAEYDGQMQMMRARKNVVLHHRRQTLLTDSLDFDRLYNMANFFDGGTLIDGKDRLVADWGEYHTETREAKFVYNVKLRSGKDVVTTDTLYYDVRKSKAHMVGPSKIVSGTSVVKTENGYYDTKTDRAQLYGRSTLTDKDKTITGDSLYYVKDGESTGYGNVVYVDKKNKNSLICNYLRYNEKTGKGFATRNPVAIDYSQKDTLWVHSDTMRIYTFNINTDSAYRKVHAYHKVRAYRVDVQAVCDSLVFNSKDSCMTMYKDPITWNGNRQLLGEQIKAYMNDSTIRFAHVIGQALSVEQLPDSVHYNQVASQEMKAYFEQGEIKKSEAIGNVQTVYYVTNDKDSSLVGLNYLETDTMRMFVGAQRKLDKIWTNKFTSTMYPLTQTPPSKYKLPSFAWFDDIRPKDKNDIFVWKAKAKGSELKAIKRHQAPLQTISK
;
A
#
# COMPACT_ATOMS: atom_id res chain seq x y z
N MET A 1 -40.07 -36.88 40.48
CA MET A 1 -38.74 -37.43 40.71
C MET A 1 -37.79 -36.80 39.72
N ILE A 2 -36.97 -35.98 40.22
CA ILE A 2 -36.07 -35.02 39.59
C ILE A 2 -34.75 -35.71 39.37
N SER A 3 -34.13 -35.61 38.22
CA SER A 3 -32.73 -35.94 38.07
C SER A 3 -31.99 -34.84 37.29
N ASN A 4 -31.07 -34.22 38.02
CA ASN A 4 -30.03 -33.28 37.55
C ASN A 4 -29.19 -33.83 36.41
N LYS A 5 -29.03 -33.06 35.37
CA LYS A 5 -27.87 -33.10 34.48
C LYS A 5 -27.74 -31.77 33.72
N ASP A 6 -27.29 -30.74 34.37
CA ASP A 6 -26.78 -29.53 33.72
C ASP A 6 -25.74 -28.86 34.64
N TYR A 7 -24.51 -29.38 34.60
CA TYR A 7 -23.32 -28.65 35.07
C TYR A 7 -22.08 -29.36 34.51
N ASN A 8 -21.56 -28.91 33.37
CA ASN A 8 -20.14 -29.04 33.03
C ASN A 8 -19.83 -28.62 31.55
N TYR A 9 -20.14 -27.39 31.18
CA TYR A 9 -19.65 -26.88 29.87
C TYR A 9 -19.09 -25.44 29.90
N LYS A 10 -18.93 -24.83 31.09
CA LYS A 10 -18.39 -23.46 31.17
C LYS A 10 -16.93 -23.33 31.63
N ASN A 11 -16.33 -24.40 32.15
CA ASN A 11 -14.95 -24.33 32.68
C ASN A 11 -13.86 -24.80 31.69
N GLY A 12 -14.19 -25.48 30.59
CA GLY A 12 -13.21 -25.94 29.62
C GLY A 12 -12.58 -24.79 28.79
N HIS A 13 -13.36 -23.78 28.46
CA HIS A 13 -12.86 -22.65 27.66
C HIS A 13 -11.98 -21.66 28.41
N ARG A 14 -12.12 -21.55 29.73
CA ARG A 14 -11.25 -20.66 30.53
C ARG A 14 -9.86 -21.26 30.78
N ILE A 15 -9.75 -22.55 30.88
CA ILE A 15 -8.46 -23.24 31.07
C ILE A 15 -7.67 -23.26 29.75
N PHE A 16 -8.36 -23.39 28.61
CA PHE A 16 -7.72 -23.34 27.29
C PHE A 16 -7.18 -21.94 26.95
N PHE A 17 -7.88 -20.87 27.34
CA PHE A 17 -7.41 -19.50 27.12
C PHE A 17 -6.22 -19.11 28.01
N ILE A 18 -6.18 -19.61 29.26
CA ILE A 18 -5.05 -19.37 30.17
C ILE A 18 -3.80 -20.14 29.69
N GLY A 19 -3.96 -21.35 29.18
CA GLY A 19 -2.86 -22.14 28.59
C GLY A 19 -2.23 -21.48 27.36
N ILE A 20 -3.03 -20.88 26.48
CA ILE A 20 -2.55 -20.15 25.28
C ILE A 20 -1.88 -18.83 25.68
N LEU A 21 -2.40 -18.13 26.69
CA LEU A 21 -1.78 -16.89 27.18
C LEU A 21 -0.42 -17.14 27.86
N CYS A 22 -0.25 -18.26 28.57
CA CYS A 22 1.03 -18.66 29.14
C CYS A 22 2.05 -19.10 28.08
N LEU A 23 1.62 -19.75 27.00
CA LEU A 23 2.50 -20.13 25.89
C LEU A 23 2.97 -18.89 25.09
N PHE A 24 2.11 -17.89 24.87
CA PHE A 24 2.51 -16.63 24.25
C PHE A 24 3.41 -15.78 25.18
N GLY A 25 3.18 -15.79 26.48
CA GLY A 25 4.06 -15.14 27.46
C GLY A 25 5.45 -15.77 27.52
N PHE A 26 5.56 -17.07 27.38
CA PHE A 26 6.85 -17.78 27.40
C PHE A 26 7.67 -17.54 26.11
N CYS A 27 7.01 -17.43 24.94
CA CYS A 27 7.69 -17.06 23.70
C CYS A 27 8.17 -15.60 23.68
N LEU A 28 7.44 -14.66 24.32
CA LEU A 28 7.86 -13.26 24.40
C LEU A 28 9.02 -13.04 25.39
N VAL A 29 9.10 -13.84 26.47
CA VAL A 29 10.21 -13.77 27.43
C VAL A 29 11.50 -14.36 26.84
N GLN A 30 11.43 -15.35 25.94
CA GLN A 30 12.62 -15.87 25.26
C GLN A 30 13.14 -14.92 24.17
N ALA A 31 12.29 -14.07 23.59
CA ALA A 31 12.70 -13.07 22.59
C ALA A 31 13.41 -11.84 23.20
N MET A 32 13.34 -11.67 24.54
CA MET A 32 13.98 -10.56 25.25
C MET A 32 15.28 -10.93 25.99
N GLN A 33 15.75 -12.14 25.85
CA GLN A 33 17.12 -12.44 26.30
C GLN A 33 18.09 -11.86 25.29
N ALA A 34 18.53 -10.62 25.52
CA ALA A 34 19.70 -10.07 24.85
C ALA A 34 20.84 -11.12 24.94
N PRO A 35 21.55 -11.38 23.84
CA PRO A 35 22.65 -12.36 23.89
C PRO A 35 23.59 -11.93 25.01
N ARG A 36 23.75 -12.79 26.02
CA ARG A 36 24.72 -12.58 27.08
C ARG A 36 26.05 -12.37 26.37
N LYS A 37 26.58 -11.14 26.40
CA LYS A 37 27.93 -10.85 25.98
C LYS A 37 28.83 -11.75 26.81
N HIS A 38 29.38 -12.80 26.21
CA HIS A 38 30.45 -13.58 26.82
C HIS A 38 31.60 -12.62 26.99
N THR A 39 31.81 -12.15 28.22
CA THR A 39 32.98 -11.35 28.58
C THR A 39 34.18 -12.27 28.48
N LYS A 40 34.90 -12.16 27.38
CA LYS A 40 36.21 -12.81 27.25
C LYS A 40 37.11 -12.27 28.37
N LYS A 41 37.62 -13.12 29.27
CA LYS A 41 38.65 -12.71 30.24
C LYS A 41 39.84 -12.22 29.45
N ARG A 42 40.34 -11.01 29.76
CA ARG A 42 41.53 -10.47 29.12
C ARG A 42 42.72 -11.35 29.49
N PRO A 43 43.51 -11.84 28.50
CA PRO A 43 44.69 -12.65 28.79
C PRO A 43 45.71 -11.81 29.55
N GLN A 44 46.16 -12.30 30.69
CA GLN A 44 47.24 -11.69 31.45
C GLN A 44 48.53 -12.22 30.85
N GLY A 45 49.39 -11.35 30.22
CA GLY A 45 50.77 -11.75 30.17
C GLY A 45 51.60 -11.73 28.90
N GLU A 46 51.15 -11.27 27.74
CA GLU A 46 52.14 -10.97 26.69
C GLU A 46 52.58 -9.51 26.76
N ARG A 47 53.86 -9.27 26.63
CA ARG A 47 54.47 -7.92 26.61
C ARG A 47 54.47 -7.36 25.18
N VAL A 48 54.42 -6.05 25.07
CA VAL A 48 54.76 -5.34 23.84
C VAL A 48 56.28 -5.41 23.69
N TYR A 49 56.74 -5.87 22.53
CA TYR A 49 58.18 -5.97 22.21
C TYR A 49 58.56 -4.85 21.26
N LEU A 50 59.61 -4.10 21.59
CA LEU A 50 60.29 -3.21 20.64
C LEU A 50 61.17 -4.08 19.73
N LEU A 51 60.85 -4.10 18.43
CA LEU A 51 61.60 -4.86 17.43
C LEU A 51 62.73 -4.03 16.82
N HIS A 52 62.50 -2.74 16.59
CA HIS A 52 63.47 -1.85 15.94
C HIS A 52 63.26 -0.39 16.36
N ALA A 53 64.33 0.36 16.49
CA ALA A 53 64.42 1.80 16.51
C ALA A 53 65.83 2.22 16.14
N ASP A 54 66.04 3.33 15.44
CA ASP A 54 67.40 3.84 15.14
C ASP A 54 68.03 4.47 16.39
N GLU A 55 67.18 5.12 17.25
CA GLU A 55 67.62 5.73 18.50
C GLU A 55 66.77 5.29 19.68
N LEU A 56 67.41 5.03 20.85
CA LEU A 56 66.73 4.82 22.11
C LEU A 56 67.34 5.73 23.17
N ARG A 57 66.51 6.56 23.82
CA ARG A 57 66.92 7.45 24.91
C ARG A 57 66.03 7.18 26.13
N TYR A 58 66.66 7.17 27.28
CA TYR A 58 65.97 7.19 28.58
C TYR A 58 66.38 8.41 29.37
N ASP A 59 65.44 9.22 29.85
CA ASP A 59 65.73 10.45 30.61
C ASP A 59 64.90 10.43 31.89
N MET A 60 65.52 10.06 32.99
CA MET A 60 64.91 9.94 34.31
C MET A 60 64.49 11.29 34.89
N TYR A 61 65.10 12.38 34.45
CA TYR A 61 64.75 13.76 34.91
C TYR A 61 63.97 14.56 33.89
N GLY A 62 63.57 13.98 32.78
CA GLY A 62 62.81 14.60 31.73
C GLY A 62 61.31 14.68 32.00
N LYS A 63 60.56 15.19 31.03
CA LYS A 63 59.09 15.33 31.10
C LYS A 63 58.34 13.97 31.21
N ASN A 64 58.96 12.87 30.81
CA ASN A 64 58.37 11.52 30.81
C ASN A 64 59.38 10.54 31.44
N PRO A 65 59.61 10.56 32.74
CA PRO A 65 60.67 9.79 33.41
C PRO A 65 60.48 8.28 33.32
N ASP A 66 59.25 7.77 33.10
CA ASP A 66 58.92 6.34 33.01
C ASP A 66 58.96 5.82 31.57
N ALA A 67 59.26 6.68 30.57
CA ALA A 67 59.20 6.33 29.17
C ALA A 67 60.59 6.16 28.55
N GLN A 68 60.77 5.11 27.77
CA GLN A 68 61.85 5.02 26.79
C GLN A 68 61.42 5.83 25.54
N ILE A 69 62.23 6.80 25.14
CA ILE A 69 62.00 7.62 23.94
C ILE A 69 62.70 6.92 22.79
N VAL A 70 61.95 6.44 21.80
CA VAL A 70 62.46 5.76 20.61
C VAL A 70 62.17 6.56 19.35
N LYS A 71 63.15 6.63 18.43
CA LYS A 71 63.01 7.38 17.17
C LYS A 71 63.63 6.60 16.00
N GLY A 72 63.10 6.87 14.81
CA GLY A 72 63.57 6.35 13.53
C GLY A 72 63.14 4.92 13.27
N LYS A 73 62.36 4.68 12.25
CA LYS A 73 61.82 3.38 11.80
C LYS A 73 61.33 2.49 12.95
N VAL A 74 60.65 3.10 13.91
CA VAL A 74 60.21 2.39 15.13
C VAL A 74 59.22 1.29 14.80
N SER A 75 59.44 0.10 15.40
CA SER A 75 58.57 -1.07 15.18
C SER A 75 58.34 -1.82 16.48
N PHE A 76 57.05 -2.03 16.82
CA PHE A 76 56.61 -2.85 17.95
C PHE A 76 55.84 -4.07 17.49
N LEU A 77 55.85 -5.13 18.27
CA LEU A 77 55.09 -6.36 18.08
C LEU A 77 54.35 -6.72 19.37
N HIS A 78 53.05 -7.02 19.24
CA HIS A 78 52.25 -7.57 20.33
C HIS A 78 51.21 -8.53 19.80
N GLN A 79 51.24 -9.80 20.22
CA GLN A 79 50.27 -10.84 19.86
C GLN A 79 49.93 -10.86 18.35
N GLY A 80 50.95 -10.89 17.51
CA GLY A 80 50.80 -10.92 16.04
C GLY A 80 50.40 -9.59 15.40
N GLY A 81 50.11 -8.55 16.18
CA GLY A 81 49.89 -7.17 15.68
C GLY A 81 51.20 -6.39 15.65
N ARG A 82 51.51 -5.76 14.50
CA ARG A 82 52.71 -4.94 14.31
C ARG A 82 52.31 -3.46 14.20
N LEU A 83 52.95 -2.61 15.03
CA LEU A 83 52.83 -1.17 15.00
C LEU A 83 54.14 -0.54 14.59
N THR A 84 54.11 0.35 13.59
CA THR A 84 55.30 1.12 13.14
C THR A 84 54.97 2.62 13.20
N CYS A 85 56.01 3.46 13.46
CA CYS A 85 55.87 4.91 13.53
C CYS A 85 57.23 5.61 13.40
N ASP A 86 57.25 6.93 13.32
CA ASP A 86 58.49 7.70 13.26
C ASP A 86 59.14 7.80 14.64
N SER A 87 58.34 8.00 15.70
CA SER A 87 58.85 8.09 17.09
C SER A 87 57.80 7.59 18.07
N ALA A 88 58.22 7.17 19.26
CA ALA A 88 57.30 6.76 20.32
C ALA A 88 57.84 6.96 21.71
N TYR A 89 56.94 7.08 22.67
CA TYR A 89 57.20 6.83 24.09
C TYR A 89 56.79 5.41 24.44
N PHE A 90 57.72 4.60 24.88
CA PHE A 90 57.51 3.21 25.28
C PHE A 90 57.58 3.08 26.81
N TYR A 91 56.46 2.72 27.43
CA TYR A 91 56.30 2.53 28.87
C TYR A 91 56.30 1.03 29.18
N GLN A 92 57.49 0.48 29.45
CA GLN A 92 57.64 -0.96 29.74
C GLN A 92 56.85 -1.41 30.97
N GLY A 93 56.78 -0.57 32.03
CA GLY A 93 56.06 -0.88 33.26
C GLY A 93 54.55 -1.05 33.08
N SER A 94 53.92 -0.16 32.33
CA SER A 94 52.50 -0.22 31.99
C SER A 94 52.19 -0.98 30.71
N ASN A 95 53.22 -1.57 30.04
CA ASN A 95 53.08 -2.28 28.78
C ASN A 95 52.37 -1.47 27.69
N SER A 96 52.68 -0.17 27.57
CA SER A 96 51.97 0.77 26.69
C SER A 96 52.92 1.57 25.80
N VAL A 97 52.40 2.05 24.67
CA VAL A 97 53.13 2.82 23.66
C VAL A 97 52.30 4.06 23.27
N LYS A 98 52.95 5.22 23.21
CA LYS A 98 52.42 6.43 22.55
C LYS A 98 53.24 6.68 21.29
N ALA A 99 52.64 6.42 20.12
CA ALA A 99 53.27 6.50 18.80
C ALA A 99 52.91 7.81 18.10
N PHE A 100 53.91 8.39 17.37
CA PHE A 100 53.79 9.66 16.67
C PHE A 100 54.42 9.58 15.28
N GLY A 101 53.74 10.20 14.32
CA GLY A 101 54.19 10.30 12.93
C GLY A 101 54.05 9.00 12.16
N HIS A 102 53.34 9.02 11.04
CA HIS A 102 53.11 7.91 10.12
C HIS A 102 52.81 6.58 10.83
N VAL A 103 51.96 6.65 11.84
CA VAL A 103 51.59 5.45 12.61
C VAL A 103 50.87 4.48 11.71
N HIS A 104 51.40 3.24 11.63
CA HIS A 104 50.75 2.16 10.89
C HIS A 104 50.66 0.90 11.76
N TYR A 105 49.46 0.43 12.00
CA TYR A 105 49.19 -0.83 12.69
C TYR A 105 48.66 -1.86 11.72
N ARG A 106 49.15 -3.10 11.81
CA ARG A 106 48.72 -4.21 10.96
C ARG A 106 48.45 -5.45 11.80
N GLN A 107 47.32 -6.13 11.53
CA GLN A 107 46.96 -7.39 12.17
C GLN A 107 46.55 -8.41 11.10
N GLY A 108 47.38 -9.44 10.93
CA GLY A 108 47.22 -10.37 9.81
C GLY A 108 47.26 -9.67 8.45
N ASP A 109 46.61 -10.28 7.44
CA ASP A 109 46.60 -9.76 6.07
C ASP A 109 45.33 -8.96 5.74
N THR A 110 44.39 -8.89 6.67
CA THR A 110 43.04 -8.33 6.40
C THR A 110 42.74 -7.01 7.09
N LEU A 111 43.55 -6.63 8.11
CA LEU A 111 43.32 -5.41 8.88
C LEU A 111 44.57 -4.55 8.92
N SER A 112 44.43 -3.29 8.52
CA SER A 112 45.43 -2.24 8.72
C SER A 112 44.79 -0.94 9.17
N LEU A 113 45.49 -0.19 10.03
CA LEU A 113 45.10 1.10 10.53
C LEU A 113 46.24 2.08 10.37
N THR A 114 45.98 3.26 9.82
CA THR A 114 46.96 4.37 9.72
C THR A 114 46.40 5.60 10.43
N CYS A 115 47.28 6.40 11.06
CA CYS A 115 46.94 7.67 11.70
C CYS A 115 48.20 8.49 11.99
N GLU A 116 48.02 9.74 12.46
CA GLU A 116 49.13 10.58 12.89
C GLU A 116 49.63 10.26 14.31
N ARG A 117 48.72 9.84 15.19
CA ARG A 117 49.03 9.54 16.60
C ARG A 117 48.23 8.31 17.04
N ALA A 118 48.88 7.45 17.84
CA ALA A 118 48.19 6.34 18.49
C ALA A 118 48.70 6.14 19.92
N GLU A 119 47.79 5.80 20.80
CA GLU A 119 48.10 5.25 22.13
C GLU A 119 47.67 3.80 22.15
N TYR A 120 48.61 2.90 22.43
CA TYR A 120 48.36 1.47 22.53
C TYR A 120 48.61 0.99 23.95
N ASP A 121 47.57 0.42 24.57
CA ASP A 121 47.65 -0.26 25.86
C ASP A 121 47.68 -1.78 25.63
N GLY A 122 48.83 -2.38 25.87
CA GLY A 122 49.04 -3.82 25.66
C GLY A 122 48.34 -4.69 26.69
N GLN A 123 48.06 -4.20 27.92
CA GLN A 123 47.31 -4.94 28.92
C GLN A 123 45.83 -4.97 28.56
N MET A 124 45.30 -3.84 28.15
CA MET A 124 43.91 -3.70 27.71
C MET A 124 43.68 -4.14 26.27
N GLN A 125 44.76 -4.32 25.50
CA GLN A 125 44.71 -4.57 24.05
C GLN A 125 43.86 -3.52 23.29
N MET A 126 43.96 -2.27 23.75
CA MET A 126 43.19 -1.14 23.25
C MET A 126 44.11 -0.17 22.51
N MET A 127 43.71 0.22 21.30
CA MET A 127 44.41 1.25 20.52
C MET A 127 43.48 2.47 20.39
N ARG A 128 44.00 3.65 20.72
CA ARG A 128 43.35 4.94 20.51
C ARG A 128 44.07 5.70 19.41
N ALA A 129 43.54 5.67 18.20
CA ALA A 129 44.06 6.36 17.04
C ALA A 129 43.44 7.75 16.88
N ARG A 130 44.25 8.75 16.52
CA ARG A 130 43.79 10.15 16.40
C ARG A 130 44.44 10.81 15.19
N LYS A 131 43.66 11.66 14.54
CA LYS A 131 43.98 12.45 13.35
C LYS A 131 44.20 11.61 12.10
N ASN A 132 43.45 11.90 11.08
CA ASN A 132 43.54 11.25 9.77
C ASN A 132 43.53 9.72 9.87
N VAL A 133 42.60 9.19 10.66
CA VAL A 133 42.53 7.75 10.91
C VAL A 133 41.85 7.05 9.74
N VAL A 134 42.56 6.06 9.18
CA VAL A 134 42.06 5.18 8.13
C VAL A 134 42.18 3.74 8.60
N LEU A 135 41.03 3.07 8.79
CA LEU A 135 40.98 1.63 9.08
C LEU A 135 40.55 0.89 7.81
N HIS A 136 41.45 0.06 7.28
CA HIS A 136 41.12 -0.89 6.23
C HIS A 136 40.87 -2.27 6.82
N HIS A 137 39.72 -2.84 6.48
CA HIS A 137 39.42 -4.22 6.80
C HIS A 137 38.82 -4.93 5.58
N ARG A 138 39.60 -5.81 4.96
CA ARG A 138 39.26 -6.46 3.69
C ARG A 138 39.00 -5.42 2.60
N ARG A 139 37.75 -5.29 2.13
CA ARG A 139 37.32 -4.30 1.12
C ARG A 139 36.70 -3.04 1.73
N GLN A 140 36.46 -3.01 3.02
CA GLN A 140 35.89 -1.87 3.72
C GLN A 140 36.97 -0.89 4.15
N THR A 141 36.65 0.39 4.08
CA THR A 141 37.47 1.48 4.57
C THR A 141 36.67 2.37 5.50
N LEU A 142 37.13 2.54 6.74
CA LEU A 142 36.57 3.50 7.68
C LEU A 142 37.49 4.70 7.80
N LEU A 143 36.97 5.89 7.57
CA LEU A 143 37.67 7.18 7.67
C LEU A 143 37.11 7.95 8.85
N THR A 144 37.95 8.46 9.74
CA THR A 144 37.55 9.29 10.89
C THR A 144 38.75 10.06 11.44
N ASP A 145 38.54 11.00 12.35
CA ASP A 145 39.65 11.65 13.07
C ASP A 145 39.93 11.04 14.44
N SER A 146 38.98 10.24 14.98
CA SER A 146 39.16 9.55 16.25
C SER A 146 38.62 8.13 16.20
N LEU A 147 39.44 7.15 16.52
CA LEU A 147 39.09 5.73 16.55
C LEU A 147 39.64 5.06 17.77
N ASP A 148 38.80 4.37 18.52
CA ASP A 148 39.21 3.44 19.57
C ASP A 148 38.98 2.01 19.07
N PHE A 149 40.06 1.24 18.93
CA PHE A 149 40.04 -0.14 18.45
C PHE A 149 40.37 -1.11 19.59
N ASP A 150 39.36 -1.84 20.03
CA ASP A 150 39.50 -2.94 21.00
C ASP A 150 39.82 -4.25 20.25
N ARG A 151 41.05 -4.72 20.37
CA ARG A 151 41.52 -5.95 19.71
C ARG A 151 40.90 -7.21 20.30
N LEU A 152 40.60 -7.20 21.62
CA LEU A 152 40.03 -8.36 22.29
C LEU A 152 38.60 -8.66 21.79
N TYR A 153 37.83 -7.61 21.57
CA TYR A 153 36.45 -7.70 21.07
C TYR A 153 36.34 -7.48 19.56
N ASN A 154 37.47 -7.21 18.87
CA ASN A 154 37.49 -6.91 17.44
C ASN A 154 36.57 -5.77 17.04
N MET A 155 36.48 -4.72 17.87
CA MET A 155 35.53 -3.63 17.75
C MET A 155 36.24 -2.28 17.59
N ALA A 156 35.86 -1.57 16.54
CA ALA A 156 36.32 -0.21 16.25
C ALA A 156 35.17 0.79 16.50
N ASN A 157 35.41 1.78 17.37
CA ASN A 157 34.47 2.82 17.70
C ASN A 157 35.01 4.19 17.28
N PHE A 158 34.18 5.00 16.63
CA PHE A 158 34.45 6.40 16.31
C PHE A 158 33.39 7.30 16.90
N PHE A 159 33.73 8.56 17.22
CA PHE A 159 32.83 9.49 17.93
C PHE A 159 32.94 10.94 17.52
N ASP A 160 33.82 11.29 16.58
CA ASP A 160 33.97 12.64 16.00
C ASP A 160 33.61 12.64 14.52
N GLY A 161 32.56 11.92 14.16
CA GLY A 161 32.19 11.68 12.78
C GLY A 161 33.02 10.63 12.07
N GLY A 162 32.41 9.87 11.18
CA GLY A 162 33.07 8.83 10.41
C GLY A 162 32.39 8.51 9.11
N THR A 163 33.16 7.93 8.19
CA THR A 163 32.66 7.45 6.89
C THR A 163 33.12 6.01 6.67
N LEU A 164 32.16 5.08 6.59
CA LEU A 164 32.41 3.72 6.13
C LEU A 164 32.17 3.63 4.62
N ILE A 165 33.14 3.11 3.88
CA ILE A 165 33.07 2.85 2.44
C ILE A 165 33.08 1.33 2.24
N ASP A 166 32.06 0.80 1.55
CA ASP A 166 31.93 -0.62 1.19
C ASP A 166 31.56 -0.73 -0.30
N GLY A 167 32.55 -0.80 -1.17
CA GLY A 167 32.36 -0.77 -2.61
C GLY A 167 31.70 0.54 -3.08
N LYS A 168 30.47 0.45 -3.60
CA LYS A 168 29.67 1.63 -4.02
C LYS A 168 28.96 2.35 -2.86
N ASP A 169 28.87 1.69 -1.71
CA ASP A 169 28.10 2.17 -0.57
C ASP A 169 28.98 3.08 0.30
N ARG A 170 28.45 4.24 0.63
CA ARG A 170 29.10 5.22 1.51
C ARG A 170 28.16 5.60 2.64
N LEU A 171 28.57 5.33 3.86
CA LEU A 171 27.81 5.52 5.07
C LEU A 171 28.53 6.54 5.97
N VAL A 172 27.82 7.62 6.33
CA VAL A 172 28.32 8.72 7.17
C VAL A 172 27.47 8.79 8.42
N ALA A 173 28.09 9.02 9.58
CA ALA A 173 27.41 9.26 10.85
C ALA A 173 28.33 10.02 11.81
N ASP A 174 27.75 10.61 12.86
CA ASP A 174 28.52 11.31 13.89
C ASP A 174 29.20 10.31 14.84
N TRP A 175 28.54 9.19 15.13
CA TRP A 175 29.03 8.12 15.97
C TRP A 175 28.82 6.76 15.32
N GLY A 176 29.73 5.82 15.56
CA GLY A 176 29.54 4.45 15.10
C GLY A 176 30.52 3.45 15.69
N GLU A 177 30.11 2.19 15.61
CA GLU A 177 30.92 1.01 15.94
C GLU A 177 30.93 0.04 14.76
N TYR A 178 32.06 -0.58 14.52
CA TYR A 178 32.26 -1.60 13.50
C TYR A 178 32.94 -2.82 14.11
N HIS A 179 32.28 -3.96 14.02
CA HIS A 179 32.80 -5.23 14.50
C HIS A 179 33.51 -5.98 13.36
N THR A 180 34.82 -6.07 13.43
CA THR A 180 35.64 -6.61 12.32
C THR A 180 35.48 -8.13 12.12
N GLU A 181 35.10 -8.89 13.14
CA GLU A 181 34.86 -10.34 13.04
C GLU A 181 33.49 -10.65 12.45
N THR A 182 32.41 -10.08 13.02
CA THR A 182 31.01 -10.29 12.52
C THR A 182 30.75 -9.50 11.25
N ARG A 183 31.49 -8.41 11.02
CA ARG A 183 31.31 -7.43 9.94
C ARG A 183 29.95 -6.72 10.00
N GLU A 184 29.48 -6.50 11.22
CA GLU A 184 28.31 -5.71 11.53
C GLU A 184 28.76 -4.33 12.01
N ALA A 185 28.02 -3.31 11.58
CA ALA A 185 28.25 -1.94 11.99
C ALA A 185 26.97 -1.33 12.55
N LYS A 186 27.13 -0.43 13.52
CA LYS A 186 26.05 0.42 14.04
C LYS A 186 26.47 1.87 13.89
N PHE A 187 25.57 2.68 13.40
CA PHE A 187 25.76 4.11 13.19
C PHE A 187 24.63 4.87 13.85
N VAL A 188 24.96 5.96 14.51
CA VAL A 188 24.00 6.76 15.27
C VAL A 188 24.26 8.24 15.02
N TYR A 189 23.21 9.02 15.02
CA TYR A 189 23.16 10.45 14.79
C TYR A 189 23.56 10.87 13.36
N ASN A 190 22.67 11.60 12.71
CA ASN A 190 22.84 12.15 11.36
C ASN A 190 23.27 11.10 10.31
N VAL A 191 22.76 9.87 10.47
CA VAL A 191 23.17 8.75 9.62
C VAL A 191 22.69 8.94 8.19
N LYS A 192 23.63 8.82 7.25
CA LYS A 192 23.37 8.92 5.81
C LYS A 192 24.08 7.83 5.04
N LEU A 193 23.30 6.90 4.49
CA LEU A 193 23.79 5.86 3.57
C LEU A 193 23.50 6.28 2.12
N ARG A 194 24.53 6.31 1.30
CA ARG A 194 24.42 6.45 -0.16
C ARG A 194 24.78 5.11 -0.82
N SER A 195 23.86 4.58 -1.64
CA SER A 195 24.06 3.37 -2.41
C SER A 195 23.65 3.63 -3.87
N GLY A 196 24.60 3.84 -4.76
CA GLY A 196 24.33 4.27 -6.13
C GLY A 196 23.57 5.60 -6.17
N LYS A 197 22.32 5.57 -6.68
CA LYS A 197 21.44 6.76 -6.75
C LYS A 197 20.60 6.95 -5.49
N ASP A 198 20.53 5.95 -4.62
CA ASP A 198 19.68 5.95 -3.45
C ASP A 198 20.35 6.59 -2.25
N VAL A 199 19.59 7.36 -1.50
CA VAL A 199 20.04 8.02 -0.29
C VAL A 199 19.09 7.66 0.85
N VAL A 200 19.63 7.03 1.89
CA VAL A 200 18.93 6.72 3.13
C VAL A 200 19.41 7.69 4.21
N THR A 201 18.48 8.31 4.93
CA THR A 201 18.75 9.11 6.14
C THR A 201 17.93 8.54 7.29
N THR A 202 18.53 8.40 8.47
CA THR A 202 17.91 7.81 9.66
C THR A 202 18.64 8.26 10.91
N ASP A 203 18.06 8.08 12.09
CA ASP A 203 18.73 8.32 13.37
C ASP A 203 19.74 7.22 13.70
N THR A 204 19.32 5.99 13.55
CA THR A 204 20.16 4.81 13.84
C THR A 204 20.09 3.81 12.69
N LEU A 205 21.25 3.30 12.28
CA LEU A 205 21.38 2.30 11.24
C LEU A 205 22.25 1.14 11.72
N TYR A 206 21.77 -0.07 11.61
CA TYR A 206 22.56 -1.30 11.70
C TYR A 206 22.85 -1.79 10.29
N TYR A 207 24.11 -2.05 9.96
CA TYR A 207 24.52 -2.46 8.62
C TYR A 207 25.28 -3.78 8.66
N ASP A 208 24.72 -4.83 8.06
CA ASP A 208 25.39 -6.11 7.85
C ASP A 208 26.16 -6.06 6.51
N VAL A 209 27.45 -5.84 6.60
CA VAL A 209 28.36 -5.73 5.44
C VAL A 209 28.39 -7.01 4.61
N ARG A 210 28.23 -8.20 5.22
CA ARG A 210 28.24 -9.48 4.49
C ARG A 210 27.01 -9.65 3.62
N LYS A 211 25.85 -9.27 4.16
CA LYS A 211 24.55 -9.39 3.48
C LYS A 211 24.19 -8.15 2.68
N SER A 212 24.92 -7.03 2.87
CA SER A 212 24.57 -5.71 2.31
C SER A 212 23.16 -5.26 2.69
N LYS A 213 22.80 -5.49 3.97
CA LYS A 213 21.49 -5.15 4.52
C LYS A 213 21.61 -4.06 5.57
N ALA A 214 20.81 -3.04 5.40
CA ALA A 214 20.64 -1.94 6.33
C ALA A 214 19.33 -2.10 7.11
N HIS A 215 19.37 -1.96 8.43
CA HIS A 215 18.21 -1.87 9.31
C HIS A 215 18.13 -0.46 9.88
N MET A 216 17.13 0.28 9.49
CA MET A 216 16.84 1.66 9.92
C MET A 216 15.96 1.62 11.15
N VAL A 217 16.28 2.41 12.17
CA VAL A 217 15.51 2.55 13.40
C VAL A 217 15.34 4.03 13.71
N GLY A 218 14.10 4.43 13.96
CA GLY A 218 13.68 5.82 14.10
C GLY A 218 13.28 6.48 12.78
N PRO A 219 12.92 7.77 12.80
CA PRO A 219 12.46 8.50 11.63
C PRO A 219 13.45 8.39 10.46
N SER A 220 13.01 7.71 9.41
CA SER A 220 13.87 7.35 8.28
C SER A 220 13.27 7.80 6.96
N LYS A 221 14.14 8.21 6.04
CA LYS A 221 13.78 8.65 4.69
C LYS A 221 14.69 7.99 3.67
N ILE A 222 14.10 7.35 2.65
CA ILE A 222 14.82 6.83 1.49
C ILE A 222 14.42 7.68 0.28
N VAL A 223 15.39 8.19 -0.47
CA VAL A 223 15.19 8.93 -1.72
C VAL A 223 15.82 8.14 -2.85
N SER A 224 15.01 7.75 -3.85
CA SER A 224 15.44 7.02 -5.04
C SER A 224 14.82 7.69 -6.28
N GLY A 225 15.59 8.49 -6.99
CA GLY A 225 15.08 9.29 -8.11
C GLY A 225 13.96 10.25 -7.67
N THR A 226 12.74 10.08 -8.24
CA THR A 226 11.53 10.85 -7.86
C THR A 226 10.79 10.27 -6.67
N SER A 227 11.13 9.04 -6.27
CA SER A 227 10.44 8.32 -5.20
C SER A 227 11.02 8.67 -3.83
N VAL A 228 10.14 8.92 -2.87
CA VAL A 228 10.47 9.21 -1.48
C VAL A 228 9.71 8.25 -0.57
N VAL A 229 10.46 7.50 0.24
CA VAL A 229 9.90 6.66 1.31
C VAL A 229 10.11 7.34 2.66
N LYS A 230 9.12 7.28 3.53
CA LYS A 230 9.20 7.66 4.94
C LYS A 230 8.75 6.48 5.79
N THR A 231 9.49 6.16 6.83
CA THR A 231 9.22 5.03 7.72
C THR A 231 9.83 5.28 9.10
N GLU A 232 9.31 4.63 10.13
CA GLU A 232 9.88 4.64 11.49
C GLU A 232 10.81 3.44 11.72
N ASN A 233 10.66 2.38 10.94
CA ASN A 233 11.47 1.18 11.04
C ASN A 233 11.47 0.46 9.69
N GLY A 234 12.61 -0.10 9.30
CA GLY A 234 12.64 -0.85 8.06
C GLY A 234 14.01 -1.44 7.73
N TYR A 235 13.97 -2.37 6.81
CA TYR A 235 15.16 -3.01 6.23
C TYR A 235 15.30 -2.60 4.77
N TYR A 236 16.52 -2.31 4.36
CA TYR A 236 16.87 -2.01 2.98
C TYR A 236 18.04 -2.89 2.53
N ASP A 237 17.88 -3.58 1.41
CA ASP A 237 18.92 -4.41 0.79
C ASP A 237 19.56 -3.62 -0.36
N THR A 238 20.83 -3.21 -0.19
CA THR A 238 21.56 -2.37 -1.15
C THR A 238 21.98 -3.11 -2.42
N LYS A 239 21.85 -4.43 -2.47
CA LYS A 239 22.14 -5.24 -3.68
C LYS A 239 20.95 -5.42 -4.57
N THR A 240 19.77 -5.61 -3.96
CA THR A 240 18.55 -6.01 -4.66
C THR A 240 17.54 -4.87 -4.75
N ASP A 241 17.82 -3.71 -4.16
CA ASP A 241 16.93 -2.53 -4.06
C ASP A 241 15.54 -2.90 -3.49
N ARG A 242 15.54 -3.81 -2.48
CA ARG A 242 14.31 -4.23 -1.78
C ARG A 242 14.21 -3.54 -0.44
N ALA A 243 12.99 -3.09 -0.11
CA ALA A 243 12.70 -2.52 1.19
C ALA A 243 11.56 -3.26 1.89
N GLN A 244 11.69 -3.42 3.21
CA GLN A 244 10.63 -3.91 4.10
C GLN A 244 10.43 -2.84 5.15
N LEU A 245 9.27 -2.21 5.15
CA LEU A 245 8.98 -1.00 5.92
C LEU A 245 7.87 -1.29 6.91
N TYR A 246 7.99 -0.80 8.13
CA TYR A 246 7.07 -1.04 9.24
C TYR A 246 6.72 0.27 9.96
N GLY A 247 5.61 0.29 10.68
CA GLY A 247 5.23 1.46 11.47
C GLY A 247 4.64 2.59 10.63
N ARG A 248 3.55 2.32 9.88
CA ARG A 248 2.81 3.32 9.09
C ARG A 248 3.68 4.03 8.07
N SER A 249 4.28 3.27 7.20
CA SER A 249 5.19 3.76 6.18
C SER A 249 4.46 4.37 4.98
N THR A 250 5.11 5.35 4.34
CA THR A 250 4.57 6.05 3.16
C THR A 250 5.62 6.06 2.04
N LEU A 251 5.21 5.67 0.83
CA LEU A 251 5.99 5.81 -0.40
C LEU A 251 5.27 6.81 -1.31
N THR A 252 5.97 7.84 -1.73
CA THR A 252 5.46 8.87 -2.66
C THR A 252 6.32 8.86 -3.92
N ASP A 253 5.68 8.79 -5.08
CA ASP A 253 6.33 8.97 -6.38
C ASP A 253 5.48 9.91 -7.23
N LYS A 254 6.01 11.10 -7.52
CA LYS A 254 5.28 12.19 -8.20
C LYS A 254 3.92 12.45 -7.54
N ASP A 255 2.84 12.22 -8.28
CA ASP A 255 1.46 12.47 -7.84
C ASP A 255 0.82 11.26 -7.13
N LYS A 256 1.57 10.17 -6.95
CA LYS A 256 1.07 8.93 -6.35
C LYS A 256 1.66 8.72 -4.98
N THR A 257 0.82 8.31 -4.06
CA THR A 257 1.25 7.99 -2.69
C THR A 257 0.60 6.68 -2.25
N ILE A 258 1.38 5.80 -1.65
CA ILE A 258 0.89 4.63 -0.96
C ILE A 258 1.32 4.69 0.51
N THR A 259 0.39 4.45 1.41
CA THR A 259 0.63 4.36 2.86
C THR A 259 0.09 3.04 3.37
N GLY A 260 0.77 2.40 4.30
CA GLY A 260 0.33 1.15 4.91
C GLY A 260 1.05 0.91 6.23
N ASP A 261 0.48 0.02 7.08
CA ASP A 261 1.12 -0.34 8.35
C ASP A 261 2.42 -1.12 8.11
N SER A 262 2.47 -1.90 7.01
CA SER A 262 3.70 -2.51 6.49
C SER A 262 3.72 -2.45 4.97
N LEU A 263 4.85 -2.07 4.38
CA LEU A 263 5.07 -2.02 2.94
C LEU A 263 6.30 -2.86 2.58
N TYR A 264 6.15 -3.76 1.62
CA TYR A 264 7.24 -4.53 1.03
C TYR A 264 7.41 -4.06 -0.41
N TYR A 265 8.47 -3.34 -0.66
CA TYR A 265 8.78 -2.78 -1.98
C TYR A 265 9.84 -3.63 -2.69
N VAL A 266 9.59 -3.91 -3.96
CA VAL A 266 10.54 -4.57 -4.87
C VAL A 266 10.59 -3.77 -6.15
N LYS A 267 11.72 -3.15 -6.44
CA LYS A 267 11.93 -2.40 -7.68
C LYS A 267 11.72 -3.29 -8.90
N ASP A 268 10.94 -2.81 -9.87
CA ASP A 268 10.58 -3.55 -11.09
C ASP A 268 9.97 -4.94 -10.82
N GLY A 269 9.33 -5.11 -9.68
CA GLY A 269 8.77 -6.38 -9.22
C GLY A 269 7.40 -6.28 -8.58
N GLU A 270 7.08 -7.28 -7.76
CA GLU A 270 5.84 -7.32 -7.01
C GLU A 270 6.03 -6.68 -5.63
N SER A 271 5.30 -5.59 -5.40
CA SER A 271 5.23 -4.90 -4.11
C SER A 271 3.91 -5.20 -3.39
N THR A 272 3.94 -5.26 -2.06
CA THR A 272 2.77 -5.56 -1.24
C THR A 272 2.62 -4.58 -0.08
N GLY A 273 1.38 -4.24 0.25
CA GLY A 273 1.01 -3.45 1.41
C GLY A 273 0.03 -4.19 2.31
N TYR A 274 0.22 -4.08 3.61
CA TYR A 274 -0.61 -4.70 4.64
C TYR A 274 -1.07 -3.68 5.67
N GLY A 275 -2.31 -3.82 6.12
CA GLY A 275 -2.94 -3.03 7.17
C GLY A 275 -3.17 -1.57 6.76
N ASN A 276 -4.42 -1.14 6.79
CA ASN A 276 -4.83 0.25 6.52
C ASN A 276 -4.13 0.86 5.28
N VAL A 277 -4.07 0.08 4.19
CA VAL A 277 -3.39 0.52 2.96
C VAL A 277 -4.25 1.58 2.28
N VAL A 278 -3.64 2.73 2.00
CA VAL A 278 -4.26 3.85 1.28
C VAL A 278 -3.36 4.21 0.10
N TYR A 279 -3.87 3.99 -1.11
CA TYR A 279 -3.26 4.47 -2.34
C TYR A 279 -4.00 5.73 -2.83
N VAL A 280 -3.27 6.77 -3.18
CA VAL A 280 -3.81 8.03 -3.70
C VAL A 280 -3.11 8.38 -5.01
N ASP A 281 -3.89 8.66 -6.05
CA ASP A 281 -3.43 9.22 -7.32
C ASP A 281 -4.02 10.63 -7.46
N LYS A 282 -3.22 11.64 -7.13
CA LYS A 282 -3.65 13.05 -7.12
C LYS A 282 -3.95 13.57 -8.52
N LYS A 283 -3.18 13.12 -9.51
CA LYS A 283 -3.37 13.53 -10.92
C LYS A 283 -4.74 13.09 -11.43
N ASN A 284 -5.09 11.84 -11.18
CA ASN A 284 -6.35 11.25 -11.64
C ASN A 284 -7.49 11.40 -10.61
N LYS A 285 -7.25 12.08 -9.50
CA LYS A 285 -8.23 12.35 -8.43
C LYS A 285 -8.98 11.09 -7.98
N ASN A 286 -8.22 10.02 -7.71
CA ASN A 286 -8.79 8.78 -7.20
C ASN A 286 -7.92 8.17 -6.09
N SER A 287 -8.52 7.30 -5.30
CA SER A 287 -7.82 6.55 -4.27
C SER A 287 -8.39 5.13 -4.13
N LEU A 288 -7.59 4.26 -3.52
CA LEU A 288 -7.98 2.90 -3.17
C LEU A 288 -7.59 2.64 -1.71
N ILE A 289 -8.55 2.24 -0.90
CA ILE A 289 -8.35 1.88 0.51
C ILE A 289 -8.59 0.39 0.64
N CYS A 290 -7.73 -0.33 1.38
CA CYS A 290 -7.89 -1.76 1.65
C CYS A 290 -6.97 -2.21 2.79
N ASN A 291 -7.09 -3.45 3.25
CA ASN A 291 -6.14 -4.00 4.24
C ASN A 291 -5.08 -4.92 3.62
N TYR A 292 -5.18 -5.21 2.34
CA TYR A 292 -4.16 -5.91 1.58
C TYR A 292 -4.14 -5.41 0.14
N LEU A 293 -2.98 -4.96 -0.32
CA LEU A 293 -2.72 -4.55 -1.70
C LEU A 293 -1.46 -5.23 -2.22
N ARG A 294 -1.55 -5.75 -3.43
CA ARG A 294 -0.40 -6.27 -4.18
C ARG A 294 -0.39 -5.64 -5.56
N TYR A 295 0.77 -5.18 -6.01
CA TYR A 295 0.93 -4.61 -7.33
C TYR A 295 2.30 -4.99 -7.91
N ASN A 296 2.31 -5.41 -9.16
CA ASN A 296 3.52 -5.73 -9.90
C ASN A 296 3.77 -4.66 -10.97
N GLU A 297 4.82 -3.87 -10.80
CA GLU A 297 5.15 -2.75 -11.67
C GLU A 297 5.47 -3.19 -13.10
N LYS A 298 6.12 -4.34 -13.27
CA LYS A 298 6.52 -4.86 -14.58
C LYS A 298 5.34 -5.40 -15.39
N THR A 299 4.40 -6.08 -14.75
CA THR A 299 3.24 -6.69 -15.42
C THR A 299 2.00 -5.83 -15.40
N GLY A 300 1.96 -4.75 -14.59
CA GLY A 300 0.81 -3.87 -14.40
C GLY A 300 -0.38 -4.53 -13.71
N LYS A 301 -0.18 -5.70 -13.08
CA LYS A 301 -1.24 -6.44 -12.39
C LYS A 301 -1.29 -6.07 -10.92
N GLY A 302 -2.49 -5.69 -10.46
CA GLY A 302 -2.78 -5.37 -9.07
C GLY A 302 -3.91 -6.22 -8.50
N PHE A 303 -3.91 -6.39 -7.19
CA PHE A 303 -4.93 -7.11 -6.44
C PHE A 303 -5.12 -6.45 -5.07
N ALA A 304 -6.37 -6.06 -4.76
CA ALA A 304 -6.76 -5.49 -3.48
C ALA A 304 -7.88 -6.33 -2.86
N THR A 305 -7.80 -6.56 -1.56
CA THR A 305 -8.81 -7.32 -0.79
C THR A 305 -8.84 -6.89 0.66
N ARG A 306 -9.71 -7.52 1.46
CA ARG A 306 -9.98 -7.17 2.85
C ARG A 306 -10.54 -5.74 2.95
N ASN A 307 -11.79 -5.62 2.55
CA ASN A 307 -12.56 -4.38 2.47
C ASN A 307 -12.00 -3.33 1.50
N PRO A 308 -11.73 -3.67 0.22
CA PRO A 308 -11.27 -2.70 -0.74
C PRO A 308 -12.38 -1.70 -1.08
N VAL A 309 -12.03 -0.43 -1.15
CA VAL A 309 -12.89 0.67 -1.58
C VAL A 309 -12.14 1.51 -2.58
N ALA A 310 -12.66 1.59 -3.80
CA ALA A 310 -12.21 2.56 -4.79
C ALA A 310 -13.02 3.86 -4.63
N ILE A 311 -12.32 4.99 -4.64
CA ILE A 311 -12.89 6.31 -4.42
C ILE A 311 -12.50 7.19 -5.61
N ASP A 312 -13.49 7.77 -6.27
CA ASP A 312 -13.31 8.74 -7.36
C ASP A 312 -13.86 10.09 -6.92
N TYR A 313 -13.00 11.09 -6.83
CA TYR A 313 -13.32 12.47 -6.51
C TYR A 313 -12.94 13.44 -7.64
N SER A 314 -12.91 12.93 -8.87
CA SER A 314 -12.66 13.73 -10.07
C SER A 314 -13.81 14.67 -10.39
N GLN A 315 -15.02 14.35 -9.93
CA GLN A 315 -16.25 15.13 -10.13
C GLN A 315 -16.63 15.91 -8.88
N LYS A 316 -17.73 16.68 -8.97
CA LYS A 316 -18.28 17.45 -7.84
C LYS A 316 -18.59 16.57 -6.64
N ASP A 317 -19.21 15.42 -6.89
CA ASP A 317 -19.61 14.47 -5.86
C ASP A 317 -18.74 13.21 -5.94
N THR A 318 -18.30 12.74 -4.79
CA THR A 318 -17.39 11.59 -4.67
C THR A 318 -18.16 10.27 -4.86
N LEU A 319 -17.64 9.41 -5.72
CA LEU A 319 -18.11 8.04 -5.90
C LEU A 319 -17.27 7.07 -5.05
N TRP A 320 -17.96 6.24 -4.29
CA TRP A 320 -17.39 5.17 -3.46
C TRP A 320 -17.85 3.82 -4.01
N VAL A 321 -16.93 2.92 -4.28
CA VAL A 321 -17.23 1.57 -4.78
C VAL A 321 -16.55 0.55 -3.90
N HIS A 322 -17.32 -0.35 -3.29
CA HIS A 322 -16.84 -1.47 -2.49
C HIS A 322 -17.15 -2.81 -3.17
N SER A 323 -16.30 -3.81 -2.91
CA SER A 323 -16.48 -5.20 -3.33
C SER A 323 -15.66 -6.13 -2.42
N ASP A 324 -15.82 -7.45 -2.53
CA ASP A 324 -14.98 -8.40 -1.78
C ASP A 324 -13.51 -8.33 -2.25
N THR A 325 -13.28 -8.18 -3.57
CA THR A 325 -11.94 -8.06 -4.15
C THR A 325 -11.92 -7.14 -5.37
N MET A 326 -10.77 -6.49 -5.60
CA MET A 326 -10.53 -5.70 -6.81
C MET A 326 -9.26 -6.16 -7.51
N ARG A 327 -9.32 -6.32 -8.84
CA ARG A 327 -8.17 -6.61 -9.68
C ARG A 327 -7.92 -5.42 -10.61
N ILE A 328 -6.67 -5.02 -10.72
CA ILE A 328 -6.23 -3.89 -11.54
C ILE A 328 -5.32 -4.43 -12.63
N TYR A 329 -5.58 -4.03 -13.85
CA TYR A 329 -4.77 -4.36 -15.02
C TYR A 329 -4.37 -3.05 -15.69
N THR A 330 -3.07 -2.77 -15.74
CA THR A 330 -2.51 -1.62 -16.46
C THR A 330 -1.94 -2.12 -17.78
N PHE A 331 -2.35 -1.51 -18.87
CA PHE A 331 -1.88 -1.81 -20.23
C PHE A 331 -1.04 -0.66 -20.74
N ASN A 332 -0.13 -0.94 -21.68
CA ASN A 332 0.79 0.04 -22.26
C ASN A 332 1.56 0.82 -21.18
N ILE A 333 2.13 0.09 -20.21
CA ILE A 333 2.86 0.65 -19.07
C ILE A 333 4.00 1.53 -19.58
N ASN A 334 4.19 2.70 -18.94
CA ASN A 334 5.23 3.68 -19.27
C ASN A 334 5.13 4.30 -20.68
N THR A 335 3.94 4.31 -21.27
CA THR A 335 3.64 5.03 -22.52
C THR A 335 2.53 6.07 -22.29
N ASP A 336 2.41 7.04 -23.16
CA ASP A 336 1.34 8.06 -23.12
C ASP A 336 -0.06 7.46 -23.36
N SER A 337 -0.12 6.26 -23.95
CA SER A 337 -1.35 5.51 -24.20
C SER A 337 -1.71 4.52 -23.08
N ALA A 338 -1.11 4.66 -21.91
CA ALA A 338 -1.39 3.79 -20.77
C ALA A 338 -2.84 3.91 -20.31
N TYR A 339 -3.51 2.77 -20.16
CA TYR A 339 -4.88 2.69 -19.63
C TYR A 339 -5.03 1.55 -18.63
N ARG A 340 -6.13 1.60 -17.86
CA ARG A 340 -6.40 0.63 -16.80
C ARG A 340 -7.77 -0.01 -16.94
N LYS A 341 -7.86 -1.29 -16.59
CA LYS A 341 -9.12 -1.97 -16.29
C LYS A 341 -9.14 -2.35 -14.82
N VAL A 342 -10.21 -1.97 -14.13
CA VAL A 342 -10.45 -2.32 -12.73
C VAL A 342 -11.65 -3.26 -12.71
N HIS A 343 -11.45 -4.46 -12.18
CA HIS A 343 -12.50 -5.47 -12.00
C HIS A 343 -12.79 -5.58 -10.50
N ALA A 344 -13.99 -5.20 -10.11
CA ALA A 344 -14.53 -5.42 -8.77
C ALA A 344 -15.37 -6.70 -8.78
N TYR A 345 -15.04 -7.65 -7.90
CA TYR A 345 -15.69 -8.96 -7.85
C TYR A 345 -16.38 -9.18 -6.52
N HIS A 346 -17.58 -9.65 -6.66
CA HIS A 346 -18.56 -10.05 -5.69
C HIS A 346 -19.02 -8.93 -4.76
N LYS A 347 -20.33 -8.88 -4.59
CA LYS A 347 -21.03 -7.98 -3.68
C LYS A 347 -20.68 -6.51 -3.90
N VAL A 348 -20.63 -6.08 -5.17
CA VAL A 348 -20.33 -4.71 -5.51
C VAL A 348 -21.43 -3.79 -5.05
N ARG A 349 -21.09 -2.78 -4.26
CA ARG A 349 -21.97 -1.70 -3.81
C ARG A 349 -21.30 -0.38 -4.08
N ALA A 350 -22.00 0.52 -4.75
CA ALA A 350 -21.52 1.85 -5.10
C ALA A 350 -22.45 2.93 -4.55
N TYR A 351 -21.87 4.00 -4.04
CA TYR A 351 -22.58 5.15 -3.52
C TYR A 351 -21.96 6.45 -4.02
N ARG A 352 -22.80 7.29 -4.57
CA ARG A 352 -22.64 8.73 -4.77
C ARG A 352 -23.97 9.38 -4.39
N VAL A 353 -24.00 10.63 -3.96
CA VAL A 353 -25.21 11.27 -3.43
C VAL A 353 -26.40 11.20 -4.39
N ASP A 354 -26.17 11.31 -5.68
CA ASP A 354 -27.18 11.30 -6.76
C ASP A 354 -27.37 9.93 -7.42
N VAL A 355 -26.40 9.01 -7.30
CA VAL A 355 -26.42 7.68 -7.95
C VAL A 355 -25.93 6.61 -6.99
N GLN A 356 -26.69 5.52 -6.89
CA GLN A 356 -26.29 4.32 -6.16
C GLN A 356 -26.37 3.11 -7.09
N ALA A 357 -25.57 2.09 -6.80
CA ALA A 357 -25.60 0.86 -7.57
C ALA A 357 -25.29 -0.38 -6.72
N VAL A 358 -25.87 -1.51 -7.11
CA VAL A 358 -25.57 -2.84 -6.56
C VAL A 358 -25.49 -3.83 -7.71
N CYS A 359 -24.46 -4.67 -7.73
CA CYS A 359 -24.32 -5.78 -8.67
C CYS A 359 -23.38 -6.86 -8.11
N ASP A 360 -23.28 -8.02 -8.76
CA ASP A 360 -22.27 -9.01 -8.37
C ASP A 360 -20.86 -8.57 -8.78
N SER A 361 -20.69 -8.09 -10.00
CA SER A 361 -19.39 -7.73 -10.54
C SER A 361 -19.47 -6.46 -11.38
N LEU A 362 -18.39 -5.68 -11.33
CA LEU A 362 -18.24 -4.42 -12.07
C LEU A 362 -16.87 -4.36 -12.74
N VAL A 363 -16.83 -3.91 -13.99
CA VAL A 363 -15.60 -3.63 -14.74
C VAL A 363 -15.60 -2.18 -15.19
N PHE A 364 -14.58 -1.43 -14.77
CA PHE A 364 -14.29 -0.10 -15.29
C PHE A 364 -13.11 -0.19 -16.26
N ASN A 365 -13.26 0.38 -17.47
CA ASN A 365 -12.22 0.48 -18.48
C ASN A 365 -11.93 1.95 -18.78
N SER A 366 -10.73 2.43 -18.41
CA SER A 366 -10.37 3.84 -18.59
C SER A 366 -10.05 4.22 -20.04
N LYS A 367 -9.94 3.24 -20.97
CA LYS A 367 -9.67 3.52 -22.38
C LYS A 367 -10.87 4.17 -23.09
N ASP A 368 -12.05 3.69 -22.77
CA ASP A 368 -13.34 4.17 -23.33
C ASP A 368 -14.23 4.81 -22.26
N SER A 369 -13.71 4.95 -21.06
CA SER A 369 -14.41 5.47 -19.85
C SER A 369 -15.73 4.74 -19.61
N CYS A 370 -15.74 3.42 -19.86
CA CYS A 370 -16.93 2.58 -19.71
C CYS A 370 -16.92 1.81 -18.38
N MET A 371 -18.01 1.91 -17.65
CA MET A 371 -18.33 1.09 -16.49
C MET A 371 -19.38 0.04 -16.90
N THR A 372 -19.06 -1.23 -16.73
CA THR A 372 -19.99 -2.34 -17.04
C THR A 372 -20.31 -3.11 -15.75
N MET A 373 -21.58 -3.22 -15.43
CA MET A 373 -22.11 -3.98 -14.29
C MET A 373 -22.74 -5.28 -14.78
N TYR A 374 -22.50 -6.38 -14.08
CA TYR A 374 -22.91 -7.73 -14.45
C TYR A 374 -23.69 -8.41 -13.33
N LYS A 375 -24.53 -9.37 -13.72
CA LYS A 375 -25.35 -10.23 -12.85
C LYS A 375 -26.28 -9.42 -11.96
N ASP A 376 -27.44 -9.18 -12.48
CA ASP A 376 -28.54 -8.44 -11.84
C ASP A 376 -28.15 -7.05 -11.32
N PRO A 377 -27.53 -6.19 -12.13
CA PRO A 377 -27.24 -4.83 -11.72
C PRO A 377 -28.52 -4.04 -11.47
N ILE A 378 -28.48 -3.27 -10.38
CA ILE A 378 -29.52 -2.29 -10.05
C ILE A 378 -28.84 -0.95 -9.86
N THR A 379 -29.40 0.09 -10.46
CA THR A 379 -28.95 1.47 -10.24
C THR A 379 -30.13 2.35 -9.84
N TRP A 380 -29.85 3.33 -8.97
CA TRP A 380 -30.83 4.32 -8.53
C TRP A 380 -30.31 5.72 -8.82
N ASN A 381 -31.21 6.59 -9.27
CA ASN A 381 -30.98 8.02 -9.38
C ASN A 381 -32.23 8.76 -8.88
N GLY A 382 -32.16 9.38 -7.71
CA GLY A 382 -33.33 9.95 -7.04
C GLY A 382 -34.39 8.89 -6.76
N ASN A 383 -35.61 9.11 -7.28
CA ASN A 383 -36.76 8.22 -7.17
C ASN A 383 -36.85 7.18 -8.31
N ARG A 384 -35.83 7.07 -9.15
CA ARG A 384 -35.78 6.15 -10.29
C ARG A 384 -34.86 4.99 -10.04
N GLN A 385 -35.28 3.80 -10.42
CA GLN A 385 -34.54 2.56 -10.38
C GLN A 385 -34.43 1.97 -11.78
N LEU A 386 -33.24 1.46 -12.14
CA LEU A 386 -32.97 0.82 -13.42
C LEU A 386 -32.33 -0.55 -13.19
N LEU A 387 -32.88 -1.56 -13.85
CA LEU A 387 -32.42 -2.96 -13.74
C LEU A 387 -32.22 -3.56 -15.13
N GLY A 388 -31.42 -4.64 -15.19
CA GLY A 388 -31.20 -5.44 -16.37
C GLY A 388 -30.25 -6.60 -16.07
N GLU A 389 -29.91 -7.40 -17.08
CA GLU A 389 -28.90 -8.44 -16.95
C GLU A 389 -27.49 -7.84 -16.98
N GLN A 390 -27.32 -6.75 -17.73
CA GLN A 390 -26.07 -5.98 -17.83
C GLN A 390 -26.40 -4.50 -17.99
N ILE A 391 -25.67 -3.63 -17.28
CA ILE A 391 -25.75 -2.18 -17.45
C ILE A 391 -24.36 -1.64 -17.80
N LYS A 392 -24.26 -0.87 -18.90
CA LYS A 392 -23.07 -0.14 -19.32
C LYS A 392 -23.31 1.36 -19.17
N ALA A 393 -22.39 2.05 -18.54
CA ALA A 393 -22.38 3.50 -18.42
C ALA A 393 -21.08 4.05 -19.02
N TYR A 394 -21.18 4.90 -20.03
CA TYR A 394 -20.06 5.57 -20.68
C TYR A 394 -19.97 7.00 -20.19
N MET A 395 -18.81 7.37 -19.69
CA MET A 395 -18.56 8.69 -19.14
C MET A 395 -17.85 9.60 -20.16
N ASN A 396 -18.08 10.90 -20.05
CA ASN A 396 -17.14 11.91 -20.49
C ASN A 396 -16.25 12.30 -19.32
N ASP A 397 -15.37 13.28 -19.49
CA ASP A 397 -14.41 13.69 -18.44
C ASP A 397 -15.06 14.00 -17.09
N SER A 398 -16.32 14.42 -17.06
CA SER A 398 -17.01 14.80 -15.83
C SER A 398 -18.45 14.28 -15.66
N THR A 399 -19.09 13.73 -16.72
CA THR A 399 -20.48 13.32 -16.67
C THR A 399 -20.75 12.07 -17.49
N ILE A 400 -21.89 11.41 -17.23
CA ILE A 400 -22.39 10.33 -18.09
C ILE A 400 -22.82 10.90 -19.44
N ARG A 401 -22.44 10.22 -20.53
CA ARG A 401 -22.85 10.56 -21.90
C ARG A 401 -23.82 9.56 -22.50
N PHE A 402 -23.71 8.29 -22.12
CA PHE A 402 -24.52 7.21 -22.66
C PHE A 402 -24.68 6.08 -21.66
N ALA A 403 -25.89 5.57 -21.48
CA ALA A 403 -26.18 4.37 -20.72
C ALA A 403 -26.86 3.33 -21.61
N HIS A 404 -26.55 2.05 -21.38
CA HIS A 404 -27.08 0.93 -22.14
C HIS A 404 -27.40 -0.21 -21.19
N VAL A 405 -28.68 -0.56 -21.10
CA VAL A 405 -29.19 -1.70 -20.34
C VAL A 405 -29.50 -2.82 -21.31
N ILE A 406 -28.95 -3.98 -21.07
CA ILE A 406 -29.04 -5.14 -21.95
C ILE A 406 -29.70 -6.28 -21.18
N GLY A 407 -30.68 -6.89 -21.77
CA GLY A 407 -31.44 -8.03 -21.25
C GLY A 407 -32.41 -7.64 -20.13
N GLN A 408 -33.69 -7.93 -20.31
CA GLN A 408 -34.77 -7.72 -19.34
C GLN A 408 -34.71 -6.33 -18.68
N ALA A 409 -34.54 -5.29 -19.49
CA ALA A 409 -34.43 -3.93 -19.02
C ALA A 409 -35.73 -3.44 -18.37
N LEU A 410 -35.65 -2.95 -17.15
CA LEU A 410 -36.79 -2.39 -16.40
C LEU A 410 -36.38 -1.05 -15.77
N SER A 411 -37.11 -0.01 -16.10
CA SER A 411 -37.05 1.30 -15.45
C SER A 411 -38.29 1.52 -14.62
N VAL A 412 -38.14 1.89 -13.36
CA VAL A 412 -39.23 2.18 -12.42
C VAL A 412 -38.98 3.55 -11.80
N GLU A 413 -40.01 4.41 -11.84
CA GLU A 413 -40.00 5.71 -11.17
C GLU A 413 -41.11 5.75 -10.12
N GLN A 414 -40.74 5.92 -8.87
CA GLN A 414 -41.72 6.11 -7.78
C GLN A 414 -42.27 7.53 -7.83
N LEU A 415 -43.58 7.65 -7.82
CA LEU A 415 -44.26 8.96 -7.77
C LEU A 415 -44.21 9.58 -6.36
N PRO A 416 -44.47 10.89 -6.23
CA PRO A 416 -44.37 11.58 -4.94
C PRO A 416 -45.27 11.03 -3.83
N ASP A 417 -46.35 10.36 -4.19
CA ASP A 417 -47.28 9.69 -3.24
C ASP A 417 -46.69 8.38 -2.65
N SER A 418 -45.54 7.93 -3.15
CA SER A 418 -44.84 6.71 -2.73
C SER A 418 -45.64 5.41 -2.94
N VAL A 419 -46.78 5.45 -3.61
CA VAL A 419 -47.66 4.30 -3.86
C VAL A 419 -47.69 3.90 -5.32
N HIS A 420 -47.67 4.89 -6.22
CA HIS A 420 -47.75 4.68 -7.65
C HIS A 420 -46.35 4.72 -8.30
N TYR A 421 -46.21 3.99 -9.41
CA TYR A 421 -44.93 3.80 -10.09
C TYR A 421 -45.11 3.90 -11.60
N ASN A 422 -44.40 4.82 -12.24
CA ASN A 422 -44.20 4.78 -13.69
C ASN A 422 -43.25 3.65 -14.02
N GLN A 423 -43.54 2.87 -15.04
CA GLN A 423 -42.76 1.67 -15.36
C GLN A 423 -42.57 1.56 -16.87
N VAL A 424 -41.38 1.19 -17.27
CA VAL A 424 -41.04 0.84 -18.65
C VAL A 424 -40.26 -0.48 -18.60
N ALA A 425 -40.74 -1.49 -19.30
CA ALA A 425 -40.04 -2.77 -19.47
C ALA A 425 -39.75 -2.99 -20.95
N SER A 426 -38.55 -3.54 -21.26
CA SER A 426 -38.15 -3.86 -22.63
C SER A 426 -37.03 -4.91 -22.63
N GLN A 427 -36.60 -5.38 -23.79
CA GLN A 427 -35.42 -6.23 -23.89
C GLN A 427 -34.14 -5.40 -23.72
N GLU A 428 -34.13 -4.17 -24.20
CA GLU A 428 -32.97 -3.30 -24.21
C GLU A 428 -33.41 -1.85 -24.00
N MET A 429 -32.61 -1.08 -23.21
CA MET A 429 -32.78 0.36 -23.06
C MET A 429 -31.50 1.11 -23.32
N LYS A 430 -31.61 2.25 -24.01
CA LYS A 430 -30.52 3.19 -24.27
C LYS A 430 -30.89 4.57 -23.77
N ALA A 431 -29.96 5.27 -23.12
CA ALA A 431 -30.17 6.64 -22.68
C ALA A 431 -28.96 7.50 -23.11
N TYR A 432 -29.26 8.63 -23.72
CA TYR A 432 -28.31 9.59 -24.24
C TYR A 432 -28.35 10.85 -23.39
N PHE A 433 -27.21 11.31 -22.94
CA PHE A 433 -27.07 12.44 -22.04
C PHE A 433 -26.23 13.54 -22.67
N GLU A 434 -26.60 14.78 -22.40
CA GLU A 434 -25.80 15.97 -22.67
C GLU A 434 -25.62 16.74 -21.37
N GLN A 435 -24.40 17.07 -21.00
CA GLN A 435 -24.05 17.74 -19.75
C GLN A 435 -24.61 17.04 -18.48
N GLY A 436 -24.74 15.71 -18.52
CA GLY A 436 -25.30 14.92 -17.42
C GLY A 436 -26.83 14.87 -17.36
N GLU A 437 -27.54 15.56 -18.26
CA GLU A 437 -28.98 15.50 -18.38
C GLU A 437 -29.41 14.57 -19.51
N ILE A 438 -30.42 13.73 -19.24
CA ILE A 438 -31.00 12.87 -20.25
C ILE A 438 -31.70 13.70 -21.33
N LYS A 439 -31.37 13.46 -22.59
CA LYS A 439 -32.00 14.13 -23.74
C LYS A 439 -32.87 13.18 -24.56
N LYS A 440 -32.47 11.93 -24.60
CA LYS A 440 -33.17 10.90 -25.34
C LYS A 440 -33.08 9.57 -24.63
N SER A 441 -34.16 8.80 -24.59
CA SER A 441 -34.12 7.39 -24.23
C SER A 441 -34.84 6.54 -25.27
N GLU A 442 -34.37 5.30 -25.42
CA GLU A 442 -34.94 4.31 -26.32
C GLU A 442 -35.20 3.02 -25.55
N ALA A 443 -36.39 2.49 -25.63
CA ALA A 443 -36.77 1.16 -25.19
C ALA A 443 -37.04 0.31 -26.42
N ILE A 444 -36.39 -0.86 -26.51
CA ILE A 444 -36.37 -1.70 -27.71
C ILE A 444 -36.73 -3.14 -27.35
N GLY A 445 -37.65 -3.71 -28.09
CA GLY A 445 -38.07 -5.11 -28.00
C GLY A 445 -39.09 -5.36 -26.88
N ASN A 446 -40.31 -5.71 -27.25
CA ASN A 446 -41.45 -6.02 -26.35
C ASN A 446 -41.65 -4.95 -25.26
N VAL A 447 -41.76 -3.69 -25.67
CA VAL A 447 -41.87 -2.57 -24.76
C VAL A 447 -43.27 -2.58 -24.13
N GLN A 448 -43.33 -2.56 -22.80
CA GLN A 448 -44.54 -2.40 -22.01
C GLN A 448 -44.37 -1.23 -21.07
N THR A 449 -45.35 -0.38 -20.97
CA THR A 449 -45.30 0.77 -20.08
C THR A 449 -46.58 0.90 -19.22
N VAL A 450 -46.36 1.35 -18.00
CA VAL A 450 -47.38 1.88 -17.10
C VAL A 450 -47.00 3.31 -16.79
N TYR A 451 -47.83 4.25 -17.18
CA TYR A 451 -47.59 5.67 -16.97
C TYR A 451 -48.81 6.34 -16.37
N TYR A 452 -48.63 7.00 -15.24
CA TYR A 452 -49.69 7.77 -14.58
C TYR A 452 -49.73 9.19 -15.14
N VAL A 453 -50.87 9.55 -15.71
CA VAL A 453 -51.09 10.88 -16.26
C VAL A 453 -51.47 11.82 -15.13
N THR A 454 -50.78 12.94 -15.05
CA THR A 454 -51.03 14.00 -14.06
C THR A 454 -51.74 15.19 -14.70
N ASN A 455 -52.57 15.88 -13.93
CA ASN A 455 -53.13 17.16 -14.28
C ASN A 455 -52.06 18.25 -14.19
N ASP A 456 -51.89 19.07 -15.25
CA ASP A 456 -50.91 20.14 -15.32
C ASP A 456 -51.12 21.26 -14.28
N LYS A 457 -52.33 21.41 -13.71
CA LYS A 457 -52.67 22.49 -12.79
C LYS A 457 -52.32 22.19 -11.34
N ASP A 458 -52.58 20.96 -10.89
CA ASP A 458 -52.51 20.56 -9.49
C ASP A 458 -51.66 19.28 -9.24
N SER A 459 -51.10 18.73 -10.32
CA SER A 459 -50.31 17.46 -10.28
C SER A 459 -51.10 16.26 -9.75
N SER A 460 -52.43 16.33 -9.68
CA SER A 460 -53.27 15.19 -9.30
C SER A 460 -53.23 14.11 -10.37
N LEU A 461 -53.33 12.84 -9.95
CA LEU A 461 -53.40 11.71 -10.89
C LEU A 461 -54.77 11.64 -11.55
N VAL A 462 -54.77 11.68 -12.88
CA VAL A 462 -56.00 11.66 -13.70
C VAL A 462 -56.35 10.25 -14.15
N GLY A 463 -55.33 9.47 -14.51
CA GLY A 463 -55.53 8.13 -15.06
C GLY A 463 -54.23 7.39 -15.27
N LEU A 464 -54.35 6.15 -15.70
CA LEU A 464 -53.23 5.27 -16.02
C LEU A 464 -53.26 4.97 -17.53
N ASN A 465 -52.15 5.23 -18.20
CA ASN A 465 -51.90 4.78 -19.56
C ASN A 465 -51.11 3.48 -19.57
N TYR A 466 -51.67 2.44 -20.17
CA TYR A 466 -50.99 1.18 -20.43
C TYR A 466 -50.67 1.09 -21.92
N LEU A 467 -49.39 0.99 -22.28
CA LEU A 467 -48.97 0.95 -23.68
C LEU A 467 -48.07 -0.26 -23.94
N GLU A 468 -48.29 -0.93 -25.06
CA GLU A 468 -47.46 -1.99 -25.61
C GLU A 468 -46.97 -1.61 -27.00
N THR A 469 -45.70 -1.76 -27.26
CA THR A 469 -45.08 -1.48 -28.58
C THR A 469 -43.81 -2.29 -28.76
N ASP A 470 -43.27 -2.33 -29.96
CA ASP A 470 -41.97 -2.95 -30.19
C ASP A 470 -40.82 -1.99 -29.87
N THR A 471 -40.97 -0.70 -30.19
CA THR A 471 -39.95 0.30 -29.94
C THR A 471 -40.56 1.62 -29.51
N MET A 472 -40.01 2.22 -28.45
CA MET A 472 -40.42 3.52 -27.94
C MET A 472 -39.17 4.42 -27.82
N ARG A 473 -39.30 5.66 -28.28
CA ARG A 473 -38.30 6.72 -28.11
C ARG A 473 -38.93 7.89 -27.38
N MET A 474 -38.27 8.31 -26.31
CA MET A 474 -38.66 9.46 -25.51
C MET A 474 -37.61 10.56 -25.68
N PHE A 475 -38.05 11.77 -25.95
CA PHE A 475 -37.22 12.96 -26.04
C PHE A 475 -37.57 13.88 -24.87
N VAL A 476 -36.54 14.36 -24.20
CA VAL A 476 -36.67 15.15 -22.98
C VAL A 476 -36.13 16.56 -23.27
N GLY A 477 -37.01 17.53 -23.13
CA GLY A 477 -36.72 18.95 -23.32
C GLY A 477 -36.17 19.63 -22.08
N ALA A 478 -36.27 20.95 -22.04
CA ALA A 478 -35.82 21.76 -20.91
C ALA A 478 -36.56 21.38 -19.61
N GLN A 479 -35.91 21.56 -18.47
CA GLN A 479 -36.43 21.23 -17.13
C GLN A 479 -36.82 19.77 -16.94
N ARG A 480 -36.23 18.84 -17.71
CA ARG A 480 -36.52 17.40 -17.68
C ARG A 480 -37.96 17.03 -17.98
N LYS A 481 -38.69 17.90 -18.67
CA LYS A 481 -40.04 17.63 -19.13
C LYS A 481 -40.02 16.76 -20.38
N LEU A 482 -40.94 15.79 -20.46
CA LEU A 482 -41.12 14.96 -21.63
C LEU A 482 -41.63 15.84 -22.78
N ASP A 483 -40.85 15.95 -23.85
CA ASP A 483 -41.17 16.80 -25.02
C ASP A 483 -41.89 16.00 -26.10
N LYS A 484 -41.41 14.78 -26.39
CA LYS A 484 -41.97 13.95 -27.46
C LYS A 484 -41.80 12.47 -27.16
N ILE A 485 -42.82 11.69 -27.44
CA ILE A 485 -42.78 10.22 -27.51
C ILE A 485 -43.00 9.81 -28.97
N TRP A 486 -42.16 8.91 -29.44
CA TRP A 486 -42.30 8.24 -30.70
C TRP A 486 -42.36 6.73 -30.46
N THR A 487 -43.35 6.07 -31.12
CA THR A 487 -43.51 4.61 -31.10
C THR A 487 -43.76 4.14 -32.53
N ASN A 488 -43.34 2.93 -32.85
CA ASN A 488 -43.84 2.23 -34.03
C ASN A 488 -45.21 1.58 -33.69
N LYS A 489 -45.64 0.56 -34.33
CA LYS A 489 -46.93 -0.12 -34.06
C LYS A 489 -47.18 -0.27 -32.56
N PHE A 490 -48.26 0.30 -32.03
CA PHE A 490 -48.56 0.29 -30.60
C PHE A 490 -50.02 0.01 -30.30
N THR A 491 -50.28 -0.54 -29.13
CA THR A 491 -51.59 -0.61 -28.48
C THR A 491 -51.53 0.23 -27.21
N SER A 492 -52.44 1.16 -27.05
CA SER A 492 -52.48 2.02 -25.86
C SER A 492 -53.91 2.06 -25.32
N THR A 493 -54.04 1.90 -24.00
CA THR A 493 -55.32 2.00 -23.29
C THR A 493 -55.18 2.96 -22.13
N MET A 494 -56.09 3.92 -22.07
CA MET A 494 -56.24 4.87 -20.96
C MET A 494 -57.29 4.36 -19.98
N TYR A 495 -56.94 4.19 -18.75
CA TYR A 495 -57.83 3.81 -17.65
C TYR A 495 -58.05 5.00 -16.70
N PRO A 496 -59.31 5.42 -16.42
CA PRO A 496 -59.55 6.26 -15.25
C PRO A 496 -59.10 5.55 -13.98
N LEU A 497 -58.52 6.26 -13.00
CA LEU A 497 -57.95 5.62 -11.79
C LEU A 497 -58.97 4.74 -11.05
N THR A 498 -60.24 5.18 -10.99
CA THR A 498 -61.33 4.45 -10.32
C THR A 498 -61.77 3.17 -11.03
N GLN A 499 -61.38 3.00 -12.31
CA GLN A 499 -61.76 1.87 -13.15
C GLN A 499 -60.57 1.04 -13.61
N THR A 500 -59.38 1.34 -13.12
CA THR A 500 -58.15 0.61 -13.50
C THR A 500 -58.14 -0.80 -12.92
N PRO A 501 -58.04 -1.85 -13.76
CA PRO A 501 -57.95 -3.21 -13.25
C PRO A 501 -56.69 -3.39 -12.40
N PRO A 502 -56.74 -4.10 -11.25
CA PRO A 502 -55.58 -4.29 -10.37
C PRO A 502 -54.34 -4.87 -11.08
N SER A 503 -54.56 -5.70 -12.11
CA SER A 503 -53.47 -6.30 -12.92
C SER A 503 -52.71 -5.30 -13.80
N LYS A 504 -53.22 -4.08 -13.98
CA LYS A 504 -52.61 -3.04 -14.82
C LYS A 504 -51.76 -2.03 -14.04
N TYR A 505 -51.83 -1.99 -12.70
CA TYR A 505 -51.02 -1.11 -11.89
C TYR A 505 -49.53 -1.45 -11.92
N LYS A 506 -49.21 -2.72 -12.12
CA LYS A 506 -47.83 -3.21 -12.15
C LYS A 506 -47.60 -4.13 -13.33
N LEU A 507 -46.49 -3.92 -14.05
CA LEU A 507 -46.04 -4.84 -15.08
C LEU A 507 -45.70 -6.22 -14.49
N PRO A 508 -45.79 -7.31 -15.25
CA PRO A 508 -45.42 -8.64 -14.78
C PRO A 508 -43.96 -8.73 -14.29
N SER A 509 -43.10 -7.88 -14.86
CA SER A 509 -41.67 -7.75 -14.50
C SER A 509 -41.39 -6.74 -13.40
N PHE A 510 -42.42 -6.10 -12.82
CA PHE A 510 -42.26 -5.07 -11.80
C PHE A 510 -41.43 -5.58 -10.62
N ALA A 511 -40.39 -4.82 -10.26
CA ALA A 511 -39.59 -5.03 -9.08
C ALA A 511 -39.07 -3.69 -8.55
N TRP A 512 -39.10 -3.51 -7.24
CA TRP A 512 -38.62 -2.33 -6.53
C TRP A 512 -37.77 -2.76 -5.33
N PHE A 513 -36.53 -2.30 -5.24
CA PHE A 513 -35.51 -2.80 -4.32
C PHE A 513 -34.87 -1.68 -3.48
N ASP A 514 -35.67 -0.76 -2.93
CA ASP A 514 -35.13 0.33 -2.12
C ASP A 514 -34.52 -0.14 -0.80
N ASP A 515 -34.90 -1.31 -0.30
CA ASP A 515 -34.36 -1.97 0.90
C ASP A 515 -32.88 -2.33 0.81
N ILE A 516 -32.40 -2.66 -0.38
CA ILE A 516 -30.98 -2.99 -0.61
C ILE A 516 -30.14 -1.82 -1.13
N ARG A 517 -30.77 -0.68 -1.39
CA ARG A 517 -30.12 0.53 -1.89
C ARG A 517 -29.08 1.05 -0.89
N PRO A 518 -27.84 1.36 -1.29
CA PRO A 518 -26.86 2.02 -0.44
C PRO A 518 -27.35 3.42 -0.01
N LYS A 519 -27.43 3.67 1.31
CA LYS A 519 -27.94 4.93 1.86
C LYS A 519 -26.85 5.99 2.04
N ASP A 520 -25.64 5.55 2.32
CA ASP A 520 -24.47 6.42 2.49
C ASP A 520 -23.16 5.68 2.15
N LYS A 521 -22.05 6.38 2.26
CA LYS A 521 -20.71 5.83 2.00
C LYS A 521 -20.27 4.71 2.95
N ASN A 522 -20.92 4.55 4.11
CA ASN A 522 -20.60 3.50 5.08
C ASN A 522 -21.48 2.26 4.85
N ASP A 523 -22.70 2.45 4.33
CA ASP A 523 -23.62 1.35 4.03
C ASP A 523 -23.12 0.44 2.88
N ILE A 524 -22.14 0.89 2.10
CA ILE A 524 -21.53 0.06 1.03
C ILE A 524 -20.84 -1.19 1.54
N PHE A 525 -20.41 -1.23 2.79
CA PHE A 525 -19.72 -2.38 3.38
C PHE A 525 -20.67 -3.51 3.81
N VAL A 526 -21.97 -3.23 3.91
CA VAL A 526 -22.97 -4.19 4.37
C VAL A 526 -23.70 -4.77 3.16
N TRP A 527 -23.41 -6.05 2.84
CA TRP A 527 -24.13 -6.73 1.77
C TRP A 527 -25.57 -7.02 2.18
N LYS A 528 -26.50 -6.51 1.39
CA LYS A 528 -27.94 -6.80 1.52
C LYS A 528 -28.35 -7.58 0.28
N ALA A 529 -28.71 -8.86 0.47
CA ALA A 529 -29.17 -9.72 -0.61
C ALA A 529 -30.62 -9.39 -0.98
N LYS A 530 -30.98 -9.57 -2.26
CA LYS A 530 -32.38 -9.58 -2.68
C LYS A 530 -33.15 -10.68 -1.94
N ALA A 531 -34.41 -10.46 -1.65
CA ALA A 531 -35.27 -11.47 -1.09
C ALA A 531 -35.36 -12.67 -2.06
N LYS A 532 -35.35 -13.89 -1.54
CA LYS A 532 -35.45 -15.11 -2.34
C LYS A 532 -36.72 -15.10 -3.19
N GLY A 533 -36.62 -15.31 -4.51
CA GLY A 533 -37.74 -15.28 -5.45
C GLY A 533 -38.01 -13.91 -6.07
N SER A 534 -37.19 -12.88 -5.76
CA SER A 534 -37.27 -11.56 -6.39
C SER A 534 -36.35 -11.37 -7.60
N GLU A 535 -36.03 -12.46 -8.28
CA GLU A 535 -35.24 -12.46 -9.52
C GLU A 535 -36.09 -11.80 -10.65
N LEU A 536 -35.39 -11.18 -11.61
CA LEU A 536 -36.07 -10.59 -12.79
C LEU A 536 -36.79 -11.70 -13.54
N LYS A 537 -38.13 -11.54 -13.71
CA LYS A 537 -38.94 -12.48 -14.48
C LYS A 537 -38.70 -12.24 -15.96
N ALA A 538 -38.39 -13.31 -16.71
CA ALA A 538 -38.20 -13.23 -18.15
C ALA A 538 -39.46 -12.61 -18.85
N ILE A 539 -39.22 -11.62 -19.68
CA ILE A 539 -40.29 -10.99 -20.49
C ILE A 539 -40.71 -12.03 -21.55
N LYS A 540 -41.91 -12.59 -21.42
CA LYS A 540 -42.44 -13.50 -22.43
C LYS A 540 -42.63 -12.75 -23.74
N ARG A 541 -42.02 -13.21 -24.83
CA ARG A 541 -42.34 -12.74 -26.17
C ARG A 541 -43.77 -13.09 -26.48
N HIS A 542 -44.64 -12.08 -26.68
CA HIS A 542 -45.84 -12.28 -27.45
C HIS A 542 -45.40 -12.49 -28.90
N GLN A 543 -45.47 -13.74 -29.41
CA GLN A 543 -45.40 -13.97 -30.84
C GLN A 543 -46.61 -13.28 -31.46
N ALA A 544 -46.37 -12.24 -32.26
CA ALA A 544 -47.42 -11.71 -33.12
C ALA A 544 -47.94 -12.86 -33.98
N PRO A 545 -49.27 -13.04 -34.12
CA PRO A 545 -49.78 -14.09 -34.97
C PRO A 545 -49.16 -13.94 -36.37
N LEU A 546 -48.57 -15.00 -36.89
CA LEU A 546 -48.08 -15.08 -38.24
C LEU A 546 -49.21 -14.65 -39.18
N GLN A 547 -49.05 -13.49 -39.82
CA GLN A 547 -49.94 -13.11 -40.92
C GLN A 547 -49.72 -14.13 -42.01
N THR A 548 -50.67 -15.06 -42.17
CA THR A 548 -50.75 -15.91 -43.36
C THR A 548 -50.96 -14.97 -44.57
N ILE A 549 -49.91 -14.81 -45.37
CA ILE A 549 -50.01 -14.17 -46.66
C ILE A 549 -50.85 -15.16 -47.48
N SER A 550 -52.16 -14.88 -47.64
CA SER A 550 -52.98 -15.54 -48.64
C SER A 550 -52.40 -15.15 -50.00
N LYS A 551 -51.98 -16.15 -50.77
CA LYS A 551 -51.55 -16.01 -52.18
C LYS A 551 -52.70 -15.47 -53.01
#